data_37337adbf8239c3a67b2aca42e6ecf22
#
_entry.id   37337adbf8239c3a67b2aca42e6ecf22
#
_cell.length_a   1.000
_cell.length_b   1.000
_cell.length_c   1.000
_cell.angle_alpha   90.00
_cell.angle_beta   90.00
_cell.angle_gamma   90.00
#
_symmetry.space_group_name_H-M   'P 1'
#
loop_
_entity.id
_entity.type
_entity.pdbx_description
1 polymer ?
#
loop_
_entity_poly.entity_id
_entity_poly.type
_entity_poly.pdbx_seq_one_letter_code
_entity_poly.pdbx_strand_id
1 'polypeptide(L)'
;MKDVAKTAGSGTKPVTIGIPRALLYYTYEDLWKNFFHNLGIQVVVSPPTNKEIAKIGINNSIDEACYSSKIFIGHVQWLLDKCDLIFVPRIENSGIREEYCTRIFGLYDLVVNTFPQAKVLTAEVNYLFRKKEINAFVDIGQQLGVSVEEATAAYKHAADLAEKIKTEKILQQEKMLEESDGLKVLLAAHNYNSHDAVIGGDIIRFFEDNDIKVAHADNISMREAKLNAKKAYSSRINWRVSAEMIGGINKYRDQVDGLVLISTFPCGPDSLFSELVIRTIEDIPILSLVLDELDGSAGIHTRLESFTDIVTAKKAAAA
;
A
#
# COMPACT_ATOMS: atom_id res chain seq x y z
N MET A 1 22.49 -12.95 16.78
CA MET A 1 21.93 -11.59 16.90
C MET A 1 22.50 -10.90 18.14
N LYS A 2 23.78 -10.64 18.16
CA LYS A 2 24.48 -9.81 19.17
C LYS A 2 25.63 -9.22 18.39
N ASP A 3 25.52 -7.94 17.98
CA ASP A 3 26.65 -7.06 17.59
C ASP A 3 26.23 -5.95 16.59
N VAL A 4 25.05 -5.32 16.82
CA VAL A 4 24.72 -4.04 16.14
C VAL A 4 24.77 -2.86 17.13
N ALA A 5 24.88 -3.14 18.42
CA ALA A 5 24.84 -2.13 19.48
C ALA A 5 26.23 -1.73 19.94
N LYS A 6 27.00 -0.98 19.14
CA LYS A 6 28.12 -0.13 19.66
C LYS A 6 28.70 0.73 18.53
N THR A 7 28.02 1.80 18.11
CA THR A 7 28.70 2.91 17.40
C THR A 7 27.91 4.23 17.48
N ALA A 8 27.46 4.60 18.66
CA ALA A 8 27.06 5.98 18.95
C ALA A 8 28.11 6.62 19.87
N GLY A 9 29.31 6.81 19.33
CA GLY A 9 30.42 7.49 20.00
C GLY A 9 31.18 8.31 18.96
N SER A 10 31.20 9.61 19.13
CA SER A 10 31.98 10.67 18.45
C SER A 10 32.82 10.23 17.23
N GLY A 11 32.32 10.51 16.01
CA GLY A 11 33.14 10.40 14.80
C GLY A 11 32.62 9.40 13.74
N THR A 12 31.55 8.67 13.97
CA THR A 12 30.96 7.74 12.97
C THR A 12 29.96 8.46 12.08
N LYS A 13 30.02 8.19 10.77
CA LYS A 13 29.02 8.61 9.78
C LYS A 13 27.61 8.27 10.30
N PRO A 14 26.63 9.19 10.23
CA PRO A 14 25.27 8.89 10.66
C PRO A 14 24.72 7.68 9.91
N VAL A 15 24.07 6.76 10.62
CA VAL A 15 23.43 5.56 10.04
C VAL A 15 22.34 5.98 9.07
N THR A 16 22.33 5.37 7.90
CA THR A 16 21.35 5.63 6.84
C THR A 16 20.38 4.45 6.71
N ILE A 17 19.07 4.72 6.76
CA ILE A 17 18.01 3.72 6.64
C ILE A 17 17.44 3.75 5.23
N GLY A 18 17.48 2.62 4.53
CA GLY A 18 16.81 2.43 3.24
C GLY A 18 15.36 1.99 3.43
N ILE A 19 14.43 2.62 2.72
CA ILE A 19 13.01 2.21 2.70
C ILE A 19 12.63 1.83 1.26
N PRO A 20 12.25 0.56 1.00
CA PRO A 20 11.74 0.14 -0.30
C PRO A 20 10.40 0.83 -0.59
N ARG A 21 10.30 1.54 -1.73
CA ARG A 21 9.06 2.19 -2.18
C ARG A 21 8.14 1.17 -2.84
N ALA A 22 7.62 0.24 -2.06
CA ALA A 22 6.71 -0.81 -2.51
C ALA A 22 5.88 -1.35 -1.35
N LEU A 23 4.80 -2.03 -1.65
CA LEU A 23 3.90 -2.65 -0.69
C LEU A 23 3.48 -1.69 0.44
N LEU A 24 3.74 -2.04 1.69
CA LEU A 24 3.33 -1.25 2.87
C LEU A 24 3.91 0.16 2.93
N TYR A 25 4.93 0.49 2.11
CA TYR A 25 5.41 1.87 1.99
C TYR A 25 4.27 2.85 1.72
N TYR A 26 3.42 2.57 0.76
CA TYR A 26 2.32 3.46 0.37
C TYR A 26 1.26 3.65 1.46
N THR A 27 1.14 2.71 2.39
CA THR A 27 0.25 2.84 3.57
C THR A 27 0.90 3.61 4.71
N TYR A 28 2.20 3.41 4.91
CA TYR A 28 2.90 3.83 6.13
C TYR A 28 4.02 4.84 5.88
N GLU A 29 4.16 5.37 4.66
CA GLU A 29 5.29 6.24 4.32
C GLU A 29 5.42 7.46 5.24
N ASP A 30 4.30 8.08 5.59
CA ASP A 30 4.29 9.25 6.45
C ASP A 30 4.71 8.89 7.89
N LEU A 31 4.25 7.76 8.42
CA LEU A 31 4.69 7.26 9.72
C LEU A 31 6.19 6.94 9.71
N TRP A 32 6.65 6.14 8.73
CA TRP A 32 8.02 5.66 8.71
C TRP A 32 9.05 6.76 8.49
N LYS A 33 8.81 7.62 7.51
CA LYS A 33 9.72 8.75 7.22
C LYS A 33 9.79 9.72 8.39
N ASN A 34 8.65 10.08 8.99
CA ASN A 34 8.62 11.02 10.11
C ASN A 34 9.19 10.42 11.40
N PHE A 35 9.01 9.12 11.66
CA PHE A 35 9.63 8.46 12.80
C PHE A 35 11.16 8.57 12.74
N PHE A 36 11.79 8.16 11.65
CA PHE A 36 13.24 8.24 11.49
C PHE A 36 13.74 9.70 11.46
N HIS A 37 13.00 10.59 10.82
CA HIS A 37 13.32 12.02 10.79
C HIS A 37 13.33 12.64 12.20
N ASN A 38 12.32 12.32 13.00
CA ASN A 38 12.22 12.81 14.39
C ASN A 38 13.38 12.30 15.29
N LEU A 39 14.01 11.19 14.92
CA LEU A 39 15.21 10.67 15.55
C LEU A 39 16.51 11.24 14.97
N GLY A 40 16.44 12.14 14.01
CA GLY A 40 17.62 12.68 13.32
C GLY A 40 18.32 11.66 12.39
N ILE A 41 17.65 10.58 12.01
CA ILE A 41 18.21 9.51 11.19
C ILE A 41 17.96 9.80 9.73
N GLN A 42 18.99 9.67 8.90
CA GLN A 42 18.88 9.84 7.44
C GLN A 42 18.16 8.68 6.80
N VAL A 43 17.17 8.99 5.94
CA VAL A 43 16.39 8.01 5.18
C VAL A 43 16.70 8.12 3.68
N VAL A 44 16.91 6.97 3.04
CA VAL A 44 16.99 6.82 1.58
C VAL A 44 15.79 6.01 1.14
N VAL A 45 14.84 6.64 0.47
CA VAL A 45 13.71 5.94 -0.18
C VAL A 45 14.15 5.56 -1.59
N SER A 46 13.89 4.33 -2.02
CA SER A 46 14.12 3.93 -3.40
C SER A 46 13.24 4.78 -4.36
N PRO A 47 13.68 5.05 -5.61
CA PRO A 47 12.92 5.88 -6.55
C PRO A 47 11.56 5.26 -6.87
N PRO A 48 10.64 5.98 -7.55
CA PRO A 48 9.45 5.36 -8.11
C PRO A 48 9.80 4.15 -8.96
N THR A 49 8.96 3.13 -8.93
CA THR A 49 9.14 1.91 -9.73
C THR A 49 9.33 2.27 -11.20
N ASN A 50 10.33 1.65 -11.81
CA ASN A 50 10.62 1.76 -13.24
C ASN A 50 10.90 0.37 -13.81
N LYS A 51 11.05 0.29 -15.13
CA LYS A 51 11.29 -0.98 -15.84
C LYS A 51 12.53 -1.74 -15.35
N GLU A 52 13.57 -1.04 -14.91
CA GLU A 52 14.81 -1.65 -14.40
C GLU A 52 14.55 -2.31 -13.05
N ILE A 53 13.94 -1.58 -12.09
CA ILE A 53 13.57 -2.10 -10.76
C ILE A 53 12.62 -3.30 -10.91
N ALA A 54 11.59 -3.19 -11.76
CA ALA A 54 10.66 -4.28 -12.02
C ALA A 54 11.37 -5.52 -12.56
N LYS A 55 12.23 -5.37 -13.56
CA LYS A 55 13.03 -6.46 -14.13
C LYS A 55 13.95 -7.12 -13.11
N ILE A 56 14.61 -6.31 -12.27
CA ILE A 56 15.44 -6.83 -11.17
C ILE A 56 14.59 -7.67 -10.22
N GLY A 57 13.43 -7.18 -9.83
CA GLY A 57 12.51 -7.88 -8.94
C GLY A 57 12.02 -9.21 -9.51
N ILE A 58 11.63 -9.23 -10.78
CA ILE A 58 11.23 -10.45 -11.50
C ILE A 58 12.36 -11.48 -11.49
N ASN A 59 13.58 -11.09 -11.86
CA ASN A 59 14.73 -11.99 -11.95
C ASN A 59 15.18 -12.57 -10.60
N ASN A 60 14.84 -11.96 -9.48
CA ASN A 60 15.22 -12.38 -8.13
C ASN A 60 14.04 -12.95 -7.32
N SER A 61 12.93 -13.23 -7.97
CA SER A 61 11.72 -13.77 -7.34
C SER A 61 11.34 -15.11 -7.97
N ILE A 62 10.57 -15.90 -7.24
CA ILE A 62 9.93 -17.11 -7.78
C ILE A 62 8.74 -16.71 -8.65
N ASP A 63 8.42 -17.53 -9.65
CA ASP A 63 7.34 -17.25 -10.62
C ASP A 63 5.97 -17.06 -9.94
N GLU A 64 5.70 -17.81 -8.87
CA GLU A 64 4.43 -17.77 -8.12
C GLU A 64 4.33 -16.59 -7.15
N ALA A 65 5.31 -15.71 -7.08
CA ALA A 65 5.19 -14.47 -6.30
C ALA A 65 4.30 -13.47 -7.05
N CYS A 66 3.39 -12.79 -6.33
CA CYS A 66 2.59 -11.75 -6.96
C CYS A 66 3.48 -10.59 -7.45
N TYR A 67 3.08 -9.94 -8.53
CA TYR A 67 3.88 -8.93 -9.20
C TYR A 67 4.33 -7.80 -8.24
N SER A 68 3.45 -7.34 -7.34
CA SER A 68 3.79 -6.34 -6.32
C SER A 68 4.90 -6.80 -5.37
N SER A 69 4.94 -8.11 -5.02
CA SER A 69 6.01 -8.68 -4.21
C SER A 69 7.33 -8.78 -5.00
N LYS A 70 7.28 -9.07 -6.30
CA LYS A 70 8.45 -9.03 -7.18
C LYS A 70 9.04 -7.63 -7.25
N ILE A 71 8.19 -6.61 -7.43
CA ILE A 71 8.60 -5.19 -7.41
C ILE A 71 9.30 -4.83 -6.09
N PHE A 72 8.76 -5.28 -4.95
CA PHE A 72 9.39 -5.04 -3.65
C PHE A 72 10.84 -5.58 -3.59
N ILE A 73 11.08 -6.78 -4.09
CA ILE A 73 12.43 -7.37 -4.18
C ILE A 73 13.36 -6.52 -5.06
N GLY A 74 12.85 -5.94 -6.15
CA GLY A 74 13.62 -5.01 -6.98
C GLY A 74 14.05 -3.74 -6.22
N HIS A 75 13.15 -3.18 -5.42
CA HIS A 75 13.47 -2.03 -4.58
C HIS A 75 14.48 -2.36 -3.46
N VAL A 76 14.38 -3.55 -2.87
CA VAL A 76 15.36 -4.01 -1.88
C VAL A 76 16.74 -4.12 -2.52
N GLN A 77 16.85 -4.74 -3.68
CA GLN A 77 18.13 -4.86 -4.38
C GLN A 77 18.71 -3.49 -4.75
N TRP A 78 17.88 -2.57 -5.18
CA TRP A 78 18.33 -1.20 -5.48
C TRP A 78 18.95 -0.51 -4.26
N LEU A 79 18.49 -0.83 -3.04
CA LEU A 79 18.95 -0.22 -1.79
C LEU A 79 20.23 -0.85 -1.21
N LEU A 80 20.64 -2.05 -1.62
CA LEU A 80 21.73 -2.81 -0.99
C LEU A 80 23.03 -2.01 -0.79
N ASP A 81 23.40 -1.18 -1.76
CA ASP A 81 24.65 -0.40 -1.75
C ASP A 81 24.41 1.07 -1.39
N LYS A 82 23.20 1.50 -1.02
CA LYS A 82 22.81 2.91 -0.88
C LYS A 82 22.45 3.32 0.55
N CYS A 83 22.42 2.35 1.45
CA CYS A 83 22.11 2.57 2.86
C CYS A 83 22.84 1.56 3.75
N ASP A 84 22.90 1.84 5.04
CA ASP A 84 23.55 0.96 6.01
C ASP A 84 22.63 -0.17 6.48
N LEU A 85 21.32 0.11 6.59
CA LEU A 85 20.28 -0.82 6.99
C LEU A 85 19.06 -0.66 6.08
N ILE A 86 18.40 -1.76 5.69
CA ILE A 86 17.14 -1.72 4.95
C ILE A 86 15.99 -1.99 5.92
N PHE A 87 15.01 -1.10 5.97
CA PHE A 87 13.83 -1.27 6.80
C PHE A 87 12.83 -2.20 6.12
N VAL A 88 12.59 -3.36 6.73
CA VAL A 88 11.64 -4.37 6.25
C VAL A 88 10.76 -4.78 7.43
N PRO A 89 9.57 -4.19 7.59
CA PRO A 89 8.67 -4.53 8.67
C PRO A 89 8.07 -5.92 8.50
N ARG A 90 7.83 -6.60 9.61
CA ARG A 90 7.07 -7.84 9.72
C ARG A 90 5.74 -7.54 10.38
N ILE A 91 4.69 -7.27 9.59
CA ILE A 91 3.36 -6.95 10.10
C ILE A 91 2.43 -8.10 9.76
N GLU A 92 2.05 -8.89 10.75
CA GLU A 92 1.12 -10.00 10.59
C GLU A 92 -0.32 -9.52 10.73
N ASN A 93 -0.58 -8.70 11.74
CA ASN A 93 -1.85 -8.02 11.92
C ASN A 93 -1.64 -6.70 12.67
N SER A 94 -2.46 -5.70 12.35
CA SER A 94 -2.41 -4.35 12.96
C SER A 94 -3.54 -4.10 13.97
N GLY A 95 -4.39 -5.09 14.20
CA GLY A 95 -5.50 -5.03 15.13
C GLY A 95 -6.32 -6.32 15.11
N ILE A 96 -7.43 -6.33 15.82
CA ILE A 96 -8.35 -7.47 15.80
C ILE A 96 -9.01 -7.57 14.42
N ARG A 97 -8.78 -8.68 13.71
CA ARG A 97 -9.25 -8.89 12.32
C ARG A 97 -8.70 -7.85 11.35
N GLU A 98 -7.44 -7.58 11.45
CA GLU A 98 -6.69 -6.74 10.53
C GLU A 98 -5.45 -7.50 10.08
N GLU A 99 -5.67 -8.66 9.49
CA GLU A 99 -4.60 -9.56 9.03
C GLU A 99 -4.03 -9.11 7.70
N TYR A 100 -2.75 -9.35 7.51
CA TYR A 100 -2.06 -9.20 6.24
C TYR A 100 -1.76 -10.57 5.62
N CYS A 101 -1.62 -10.63 4.30
CA CYS A 101 -1.29 -11.87 3.61
C CYS A 101 0.15 -12.33 3.92
N THR A 102 0.42 -13.62 3.69
CA THR A 102 1.73 -14.24 3.95
C THR A 102 2.87 -13.58 3.18
N ARG A 103 2.59 -12.99 2.01
CA ARG A 103 3.58 -12.24 1.22
C ARG A 103 4.02 -10.93 1.89
N ILE A 104 3.17 -10.34 2.73
CA ILE A 104 3.49 -9.12 3.47
C ILE A 104 4.20 -9.44 4.78
N PHE A 105 3.65 -10.31 5.63
CA PHE A 105 4.31 -10.58 6.90
C PHE A 105 5.59 -11.43 6.76
N GLY A 106 5.74 -12.17 5.68
CA GLY A 106 6.94 -12.94 5.35
C GLY A 106 8.05 -12.16 4.65
N LEU A 107 7.89 -10.85 4.42
CA LEU A 107 8.86 -10.03 3.68
C LEU A 107 10.27 -10.06 4.29
N TYR A 108 10.37 -10.03 5.62
CA TYR A 108 11.67 -10.15 6.29
C TYR A 108 12.40 -11.44 5.89
N ASP A 109 11.70 -12.58 6.01
CA ASP A 109 12.28 -13.89 5.69
C ASP A 109 12.63 -13.99 4.21
N LEU A 110 11.79 -13.42 3.35
CA LEU A 110 12.04 -13.37 1.92
C LEU A 110 13.33 -12.58 1.63
N VAL A 111 13.50 -11.40 2.22
CA VAL A 111 14.67 -10.54 1.98
C VAL A 111 15.95 -11.18 2.46
N VAL A 112 15.97 -11.70 3.71
CA VAL A 112 17.21 -12.28 4.26
C VAL A 112 17.64 -13.58 3.58
N ASN A 113 16.69 -14.31 2.97
CA ASN A 113 17.01 -15.51 2.20
C ASN A 113 17.39 -15.20 0.75
N THR A 114 16.80 -14.14 0.14
CA THR A 114 17.16 -13.72 -1.23
C THR A 114 18.49 -12.95 -1.24
N PHE A 115 18.72 -12.11 -0.22
CA PHE A 115 19.91 -11.27 -0.08
C PHE A 115 20.59 -11.48 1.27
N PRO A 116 21.35 -12.56 1.46
CA PRO A 116 22.03 -12.86 2.74
C PRO A 116 22.97 -11.76 3.22
N GLN A 117 23.47 -10.92 2.30
CA GLN A 117 24.32 -9.76 2.61
C GLN A 117 23.55 -8.54 3.14
N ALA A 118 22.22 -8.50 2.99
CA ALA A 118 21.40 -7.38 3.40
C ALA A 118 21.39 -7.25 4.93
N LYS A 119 21.69 -6.07 5.43
CA LYS A 119 21.51 -5.74 6.83
C LYS A 119 20.10 -5.18 7.00
N VAL A 120 19.22 -5.97 7.60
CA VAL A 120 17.79 -5.65 7.71
C VAL A 120 17.47 -5.14 9.12
N LEU A 121 16.80 -3.98 9.16
CA LEU A 121 16.12 -3.45 10.32
C LEU A 121 14.64 -3.83 10.24
N THR A 122 14.08 -4.44 11.29
CA THR A 122 12.70 -4.92 11.26
C THR A 122 11.89 -4.42 12.44
N ALA A 123 10.60 -4.15 12.18
CA ALA A 123 9.56 -3.93 13.19
C ALA A 123 8.62 -5.13 13.17
N GLU A 124 8.46 -5.82 14.28
CA GLU A 124 7.53 -6.94 14.38
C GLU A 124 6.21 -6.48 15.03
N VAL A 125 5.14 -6.48 14.26
CA VAL A 125 3.80 -6.10 14.71
C VAL A 125 2.85 -7.29 14.63
N ASN A 126 2.32 -7.69 15.79
CA ASN A 126 1.34 -8.76 15.93
C ASN A 126 0.48 -8.51 17.17
N TYR A 127 -0.71 -7.95 16.97
CA TYR A 127 -1.62 -7.60 18.07
C TYR A 127 -2.13 -8.83 18.84
N LEU A 128 -2.24 -9.99 18.18
CA LEU A 128 -2.68 -11.23 18.85
C LEU A 128 -1.67 -11.69 19.89
N PHE A 129 -0.38 -11.41 19.66
CA PHE A 129 0.72 -11.68 20.59
C PHE A 129 1.16 -10.43 21.39
N ARG A 130 0.31 -9.39 21.46
CA ARG A 130 0.55 -8.13 22.16
C ARG A 130 1.75 -7.33 21.68
N LYS A 131 2.28 -7.63 20.50
CA LYS A 131 3.32 -6.85 19.83
C LYS A 131 2.67 -5.68 19.11
N LYS A 132 2.41 -4.61 19.84
CA LYS A 132 1.82 -3.38 19.28
C LYS A 132 2.85 -2.62 18.45
N GLU A 133 2.37 -1.89 17.46
CA GLU A 133 3.20 -1.07 16.57
C GLU A 133 4.14 -0.12 17.33
N ILE A 134 3.63 0.61 18.33
CA ILE A 134 4.46 1.50 19.15
C ILE A 134 5.65 0.77 19.80
N ASN A 135 5.44 -0.47 20.30
CA ASN A 135 6.53 -1.24 20.93
C ASN A 135 7.60 -1.62 19.89
N ALA A 136 7.17 -2.01 18.69
CA ALA A 136 8.07 -2.35 17.60
C ALA A 136 8.93 -1.15 17.17
N PHE A 137 8.36 0.05 17.13
CA PHE A 137 9.13 1.26 16.81
C PHE A 137 10.04 1.71 17.97
N VAL A 138 9.63 1.51 19.23
CA VAL A 138 10.53 1.72 20.39
C VAL A 138 11.71 0.75 20.34
N ASP A 139 11.48 -0.52 20.04
CA ASP A 139 12.54 -1.51 19.87
C ASP A 139 13.53 -1.14 18.74
N ILE A 140 13.02 -0.58 17.64
CA ILE A 140 13.85 -0.01 16.55
C ILE A 140 14.72 1.14 17.10
N GLY A 141 14.12 2.09 17.81
CA GLY A 141 14.87 3.21 18.41
C GLY A 141 16.00 2.73 19.29
N GLN A 142 15.75 1.74 20.15
CA GLN A 142 16.76 1.14 21.01
C GLN A 142 17.87 0.43 20.21
N GLN A 143 17.54 -0.29 19.15
CA GLN A 143 18.53 -0.89 18.24
C GLN A 143 19.43 0.18 17.57
N LEU A 144 18.91 1.37 17.37
CA LEU A 144 19.62 2.52 16.79
C LEU A 144 20.31 3.39 17.86
N GLY A 145 20.29 2.96 19.14
CA GLY A 145 20.97 3.66 20.25
C GLY A 145 20.18 4.84 20.83
N VAL A 146 18.88 4.94 20.51
CA VAL A 146 17.98 5.99 21.03
C VAL A 146 17.29 5.52 22.30
N SER A 147 16.99 6.43 23.23
CA SER A 147 16.26 6.10 24.46
C SER A 147 14.80 5.70 24.20
N VAL A 148 14.21 4.97 25.14
CA VAL A 148 12.80 4.57 25.08
C VAL A 148 11.88 5.80 25.01
N GLU A 149 12.20 6.84 25.78
CA GLU A 149 11.46 8.08 25.87
C GLU A 149 11.46 8.83 24.53
N GLU A 150 12.64 8.99 23.93
CA GLU A 150 12.80 9.65 22.63
C GLU A 150 12.12 8.86 21.50
N ALA A 151 12.32 7.55 21.44
CA ALA A 151 11.67 6.69 20.45
C ALA A 151 10.15 6.71 20.60
N THR A 152 9.63 6.70 21.84
CA THR A 152 8.19 6.80 22.10
C THR A 152 7.62 8.14 21.65
N ALA A 153 8.31 9.25 21.94
CA ALA A 153 7.90 10.59 21.52
C ALA A 153 7.92 10.73 19.99
N ALA A 154 9.00 10.25 19.35
CA ALA A 154 9.14 10.27 17.89
C ALA A 154 8.02 9.47 17.19
N TYR A 155 7.70 8.28 17.70
CA TYR A 155 6.61 7.46 17.16
C TYR A 155 5.26 8.16 17.30
N LYS A 156 4.90 8.66 18.48
CA LYS A 156 3.62 9.33 18.71
C LYS A 156 3.43 10.52 17.79
N HIS A 157 4.46 11.37 17.69
CA HIS A 157 4.41 12.53 16.79
C HIS A 157 4.24 12.11 15.31
N ALA A 158 4.96 11.08 14.86
CA ALA A 158 4.85 10.58 13.51
C ALA A 158 3.48 9.94 13.23
N ALA A 159 2.92 9.18 14.18
CA ALA A 159 1.60 8.57 14.07
C ALA A 159 0.47 9.62 14.03
N ASP A 160 0.55 10.65 14.88
CA ASP A 160 -0.42 11.75 14.87
C ASP A 160 -0.40 12.54 13.55
N LEU A 161 0.80 12.75 12.98
CA LEU A 161 0.95 13.41 11.69
C LEU A 161 0.39 12.55 10.55
N ALA A 162 0.71 11.26 10.52
CA ALA A 162 0.20 10.32 9.52
C ALA A 162 -1.33 10.23 9.53
N GLU A 163 -1.96 10.22 10.72
CA GLU A 163 -3.42 10.21 10.85
C GLU A 163 -4.05 11.52 10.36
N LYS A 164 -3.43 12.67 10.62
CA LYS A 164 -3.88 13.96 10.08
C LYS A 164 -3.82 13.97 8.55
N ILE A 165 -2.70 13.54 7.96
CA ILE A 165 -2.55 13.46 6.49
C ILE A 165 -3.60 12.53 5.89
N LYS A 166 -3.84 11.36 6.50
CA LYS A 166 -4.89 10.44 6.05
C LYS A 166 -6.28 11.09 6.10
N THR A 167 -6.59 11.77 7.19
CA THR A 167 -7.85 12.48 7.36
C THR A 167 -8.04 13.56 6.30
N GLU A 168 -7.00 14.35 6.01
CA GLU A 168 -7.03 15.37 4.96
C GLU A 168 -7.26 14.77 3.57
N LYS A 169 -6.62 13.66 3.24
CA LYS A 169 -6.85 12.93 1.97
C LYS A 169 -8.30 12.47 1.82
N ILE A 170 -8.89 11.95 2.90
CA ILE A 170 -10.31 11.55 2.93
C ILE A 170 -11.22 12.74 2.66
N LEU A 171 -11.03 13.85 3.40
CA LEU A 171 -11.85 15.06 3.24
C LEU A 171 -11.70 15.68 1.84
N GLN A 172 -10.49 15.68 1.28
CA GLN A 172 -10.26 16.16 -0.09
C GLN A 172 -11.02 15.31 -1.12
N GLN A 173 -11.02 13.99 -0.96
CA GLN A 173 -11.77 13.09 -1.83
C GLN A 173 -13.28 13.31 -1.71
N GLU A 174 -13.81 13.40 -0.48
CA GLU A 174 -15.23 13.65 -0.26
C GLU A 174 -15.67 14.97 -0.90
N LYS A 175 -14.91 16.03 -0.70
CA LYS A 175 -15.13 17.32 -1.36
C LYS A 175 -15.10 17.21 -2.89
N MET A 176 -14.11 16.50 -3.46
CA MET A 176 -14.01 16.28 -4.90
C MET A 176 -15.25 15.54 -5.42
N LEU A 177 -15.74 14.53 -4.71
CA LEU A 177 -16.93 13.77 -5.09
C LEU A 177 -18.21 14.61 -5.06
N GLU A 178 -18.33 15.54 -4.09
CA GLU A 178 -19.47 16.44 -3.97
C GLU A 178 -19.49 17.56 -5.01
N GLU A 179 -18.32 18.17 -5.28
CA GLU A 179 -18.21 19.37 -6.13
C GLU A 179 -18.04 19.07 -7.63
N SER A 180 -17.73 17.83 -8.02
CA SER A 180 -17.45 17.51 -9.43
C SER A 180 -18.70 17.12 -10.19
N ASP A 181 -18.96 17.79 -11.32
CA ASP A 181 -20.06 17.47 -12.24
C ASP A 181 -19.66 16.46 -13.34
N GLY A 182 -18.35 16.23 -13.55
CA GLY A 182 -17.80 15.33 -14.55
C GLY A 182 -18.01 13.85 -14.25
N LEU A 183 -17.41 12.99 -15.08
CA LEU A 183 -17.34 11.56 -14.82
C LEU A 183 -16.46 11.28 -13.60
N LYS A 184 -16.91 10.36 -12.77
CA LYS A 184 -16.22 9.92 -11.55
C LYS A 184 -16.09 8.41 -11.54
N VAL A 185 -14.89 7.90 -11.30
CA VAL A 185 -14.64 6.46 -11.14
C VAL A 185 -14.08 6.19 -9.74
N LEU A 186 -14.49 5.08 -9.15
CA LEU A 186 -13.93 4.57 -7.91
C LEU A 186 -12.89 3.50 -8.22
N LEU A 187 -11.67 3.71 -7.78
CA LEU A 187 -10.59 2.74 -7.90
C LEU A 187 -10.51 1.90 -6.63
N ALA A 188 -10.77 0.61 -6.73
CA ALA A 188 -10.64 -0.34 -5.64
C ALA A 188 -9.43 -1.27 -5.91
N ALA A 189 -8.36 -1.00 -5.22
CA ALA A 189 -7.09 -1.71 -5.30
C ALA A 189 -6.35 -1.63 -3.97
N HIS A 190 -5.39 -2.51 -3.76
CA HIS A 190 -4.37 -2.23 -2.76
C HIS A 190 -3.67 -0.91 -3.13
N ASN A 191 -3.48 -0.01 -2.17
CA ASN A 191 -2.86 1.29 -2.43
C ASN A 191 -1.46 1.16 -3.08
N TYR A 192 -0.72 0.13 -2.76
CA TYR A 192 0.55 -0.15 -3.42
C TYR A 192 0.41 -0.62 -4.88
N ASN A 193 -0.77 -1.08 -5.31
CA ASN A 193 -1.04 -1.36 -6.71
C ASN A 193 -1.47 -0.10 -7.45
N SER A 194 -2.36 0.70 -6.86
CA SER A 194 -2.85 1.93 -7.48
C SER A 194 -1.79 3.03 -7.57
N HIS A 195 -0.95 3.19 -6.55
CA HIS A 195 0.04 4.27 -6.50
C HIS A 195 1.42 3.89 -7.06
N ASP A 196 1.67 2.62 -7.35
CA ASP A 196 2.90 2.21 -8.02
C ASP A 196 2.92 2.67 -9.48
N ALA A 197 4.04 3.30 -9.87
CA ALA A 197 4.16 3.92 -11.19
C ALA A 197 4.04 2.95 -12.37
N VAL A 198 4.40 1.67 -12.16
CA VAL A 198 4.37 0.63 -13.20
C VAL A 198 3.07 -0.18 -13.15
N ILE A 199 2.47 -0.36 -11.97
CA ILE A 199 1.24 -1.14 -11.83
C ILE A 199 0.03 -0.27 -12.16
N GLY A 200 -0.27 0.74 -11.34
CA GLY A 200 -1.50 1.53 -11.44
C GLY A 200 -1.33 2.92 -12.05
N GLY A 201 -0.09 3.41 -12.11
CA GLY A 201 0.18 4.79 -12.51
C GLY A 201 -0.34 5.16 -13.91
N ASP A 202 -0.24 4.26 -14.89
CA ASP A 202 -0.77 4.48 -16.23
C ASP A 202 -2.30 4.52 -16.26
N ILE A 203 -2.96 3.75 -15.39
CA ILE A 203 -4.43 3.71 -15.28
C ILE A 203 -4.95 5.03 -14.71
N ILE A 204 -4.32 5.54 -13.65
CA ILE A 204 -4.70 6.83 -13.06
C ILE A 204 -4.50 7.95 -14.07
N ARG A 205 -3.32 8.01 -14.73
CA ARG A 205 -3.05 9.02 -15.77
C ARG A 205 -4.07 8.97 -16.91
N PHE A 206 -4.47 7.77 -17.36
CA PHE A 206 -5.48 7.64 -18.39
C PHE A 206 -6.78 8.35 -18.00
N PHE A 207 -7.27 8.18 -16.78
CA PHE A 207 -8.48 8.86 -16.32
C PHE A 207 -8.27 10.37 -16.17
N GLU A 208 -7.15 10.79 -15.61
CA GLU A 208 -6.80 12.22 -15.46
C GLU A 208 -6.70 12.93 -16.81
N ASP A 209 -6.03 12.32 -17.79
CA ASP A 209 -5.87 12.86 -19.17
C ASP A 209 -7.22 12.96 -19.92
N ASN A 210 -8.23 12.21 -19.48
CA ASN A 210 -9.59 12.27 -20.02
C ASN A 210 -10.58 13.06 -19.13
N ASP A 211 -10.09 13.90 -18.20
CA ASP A 211 -10.89 14.70 -17.26
C ASP A 211 -11.86 13.88 -16.38
N ILE A 212 -11.55 12.60 -16.14
CA ILE A 212 -12.32 11.72 -15.28
C ILE A 212 -11.74 11.78 -13.88
N LYS A 213 -12.58 12.07 -12.88
CA LYS A 213 -12.16 12.13 -11.49
C LYS A 213 -12.01 10.73 -10.89
N VAL A 214 -10.88 10.50 -10.24
CA VAL A 214 -10.57 9.21 -9.60
C VAL A 214 -10.72 9.35 -8.09
N ALA A 215 -11.62 8.54 -7.52
CA ALA A 215 -11.71 8.32 -6.08
C ALA A 215 -11.08 6.97 -5.74
N HIS A 216 -10.52 6.85 -4.54
CA HIS A 216 -9.87 5.64 -4.04
C HIS A 216 -10.68 5.00 -2.93
N ALA A 217 -10.96 3.70 -3.02
CA ALA A 217 -11.75 2.98 -2.04
C ALA A 217 -11.03 2.87 -0.67
N ASP A 218 -9.71 2.89 -0.65
CA ASP A 218 -8.90 2.86 0.57
C ASP A 218 -8.77 4.22 1.28
N ASN A 219 -9.26 5.31 0.66
CA ASN A 219 -9.40 6.61 1.31
C ASN A 219 -10.60 6.62 2.26
N ILE A 220 -10.52 5.81 3.30
CA ILE A 220 -11.54 5.63 4.33
C ILE A 220 -10.85 5.36 5.67
N SER A 221 -11.46 5.78 6.77
CA SER A 221 -10.97 5.38 8.09
C SER A 221 -11.21 3.88 8.33
N MET A 222 -10.30 3.18 9.02
CA MET A 222 -10.47 1.74 9.31
C MET A 222 -11.76 1.47 10.09
N ARG A 223 -12.19 2.38 10.94
CA ARG A 223 -13.45 2.27 11.68
C ARG A 223 -14.65 2.26 10.73
N GLU A 224 -14.72 3.20 9.80
CA GLU A 224 -15.79 3.27 8.81
C GLU A 224 -15.72 2.10 7.82
N ALA A 225 -14.51 1.72 7.39
CA ALA A 225 -14.29 0.58 6.50
C ALA A 225 -14.91 -0.70 7.08
N LYS A 226 -14.63 -1.02 8.34
CA LYS A 226 -15.20 -2.19 9.03
C LYS A 226 -16.71 -2.10 9.17
N LEU A 227 -17.25 -0.93 9.48
CA LEU A 227 -18.70 -0.73 9.60
C LEU A 227 -19.41 -0.93 8.27
N ASN A 228 -18.90 -0.36 7.20
CA ASN A 228 -19.48 -0.46 5.87
C ASN A 228 -19.28 -1.86 5.26
N ALA A 229 -18.12 -2.47 5.43
CA ALA A 229 -17.89 -3.85 5.00
C ALA A 229 -18.84 -4.84 5.69
N LYS A 230 -19.13 -4.66 6.99
CA LYS A 230 -20.10 -5.48 7.72
C LYS A 230 -21.54 -5.31 7.23
N LYS A 231 -21.91 -4.12 6.76
CA LYS A 231 -23.25 -3.87 6.18
C LYS A 231 -23.41 -4.60 4.84
N ALA A 232 -22.34 -4.61 4.02
CA ALA A 232 -22.38 -5.22 2.70
C ALA A 232 -22.36 -6.75 2.73
N TYR A 233 -21.56 -7.31 3.61
CA TYR A 233 -21.37 -8.75 3.69
C TYR A 233 -21.57 -9.23 5.14
N SER A 234 -22.48 -10.16 5.33
CA SER A 234 -22.74 -10.79 6.65
C SER A 234 -21.55 -11.60 7.18
N SER A 235 -20.62 -12.00 6.28
CA SER A 235 -19.39 -12.70 6.63
C SER A 235 -18.33 -11.76 7.20
N ARG A 236 -17.50 -12.29 8.10
CA ARG A 236 -16.39 -11.54 8.68
C ARG A 236 -15.24 -11.47 7.68
N ILE A 237 -14.81 -10.27 7.35
CA ILE A 237 -13.61 -10.03 6.53
C ILE A 237 -12.46 -9.79 7.50
N ASN A 238 -11.46 -10.68 7.48
CA ASN A 238 -10.29 -10.60 8.35
C ASN A 238 -9.12 -9.85 7.68
N TRP A 239 -9.07 -9.87 6.35
CA TRP A 239 -8.03 -9.16 5.59
C TRP A 239 -8.24 -7.65 5.68
N ARG A 240 -7.25 -6.94 6.24
CA ARG A 240 -7.31 -5.49 6.47
C ARG A 240 -7.62 -4.74 5.17
N VAL A 241 -6.84 -4.98 4.12
CA VAL A 241 -6.99 -4.23 2.86
C VAL A 241 -8.30 -4.56 2.16
N SER A 242 -8.73 -5.83 2.17
CA SER A 242 -10.05 -6.17 1.61
C SER A 242 -11.19 -5.50 2.38
N ALA A 243 -11.06 -5.34 3.70
CA ALA A 243 -12.04 -4.61 4.49
C ALA A 243 -12.06 -3.10 4.16
N GLU A 244 -10.90 -2.48 3.91
CA GLU A 244 -10.80 -1.09 3.45
C GLU A 244 -11.46 -0.93 2.07
N MET A 245 -11.13 -1.78 1.09
CA MET A 245 -11.69 -1.73 -0.25
C MET A 245 -13.21 -1.92 -0.25
N ILE A 246 -13.73 -2.96 0.41
CA ILE A 246 -15.18 -3.22 0.50
C ILE A 246 -15.90 -2.08 1.21
N GLY A 247 -15.34 -1.61 2.32
CA GLY A 247 -15.89 -0.50 3.08
C GLY A 247 -15.96 0.79 2.27
N GLY A 248 -14.90 1.07 1.51
CA GLY A 248 -14.84 2.23 0.62
C GLY A 248 -15.81 2.13 -0.56
N ILE A 249 -15.90 0.96 -1.20
CA ILE A 249 -16.90 0.74 -2.25
C ILE A 249 -18.31 1.02 -1.72
N ASN A 250 -18.66 0.48 -0.55
CA ASN A 250 -19.99 0.71 0.03
C ASN A 250 -20.24 2.15 0.51
N LYS A 251 -19.17 2.92 0.76
CA LYS A 251 -19.29 4.34 1.11
C LYS A 251 -19.48 5.22 -0.11
N TYR A 252 -18.75 4.94 -1.20
CA TYR A 252 -18.59 5.86 -2.31
C TYR A 252 -19.32 5.46 -3.61
N ARG A 253 -19.78 4.20 -3.75
CA ARG A 253 -20.34 3.71 -5.03
C ARG A 253 -21.53 4.51 -5.55
N ASP A 254 -22.36 5.06 -4.66
CA ASP A 254 -23.52 5.86 -5.04
C ASP A 254 -23.15 7.30 -5.49
N GLN A 255 -21.88 7.66 -5.41
CA GLN A 255 -21.34 8.98 -5.76
C GLN A 255 -20.44 8.94 -7.01
N VAL A 256 -20.30 7.75 -7.63
CA VAL A 256 -19.43 7.53 -8.80
C VAL A 256 -20.19 6.87 -9.93
N ASP A 257 -19.67 7.01 -11.14
CA ASP A 257 -20.32 6.51 -12.35
C ASP A 257 -19.84 5.10 -12.74
N GLY A 258 -18.69 4.67 -12.20
CA GLY A 258 -18.12 3.34 -12.46
C GLY A 258 -17.10 2.90 -11.43
N LEU A 259 -16.82 1.59 -11.39
CA LEU A 259 -15.89 0.94 -10.47
C LEU A 259 -14.76 0.25 -11.25
N VAL A 260 -13.53 0.49 -10.86
CA VAL A 260 -12.33 -0.18 -11.41
C VAL A 260 -11.65 -0.98 -10.32
N LEU A 261 -11.58 -2.30 -10.51
CA LEU A 261 -10.88 -3.23 -9.64
C LEU A 261 -9.50 -3.50 -10.22
N ILE A 262 -8.44 -3.29 -9.45
CA ILE A 262 -7.06 -3.60 -9.85
C ILE A 262 -6.47 -4.60 -8.88
N SER A 263 -5.98 -5.70 -9.42
CA SER A 263 -5.18 -6.68 -8.69
C SER A 263 -3.92 -7.05 -9.47
N THR A 264 -2.96 -7.67 -8.81
CA THR A 264 -1.76 -8.21 -9.45
C THR A 264 -1.75 -9.73 -9.42
N PHE A 265 -1.41 -10.35 -10.55
CA PHE A 265 -1.31 -11.82 -10.63
C PHE A 265 -0.06 -12.32 -9.86
N PRO A 266 -0.13 -13.49 -9.17
CA PRO A 266 -1.32 -14.23 -8.72
C PRO A 266 -1.70 -13.85 -7.26
N CYS A 267 -2.57 -12.85 -7.08
CA CYS A 267 -3.06 -12.48 -5.74
C CYS A 267 -4.34 -13.23 -5.38
N GLY A 268 -4.27 -14.20 -4.46
CA GLY A 268 -5.43 -14.98 -4.02
C GLY A 268 -6.49 -14.15 -3.29
N PRO A 269 -6.14 -13.34 -2.28
CA PRO A 269 -7.10 -12.46 -1.60
C PRO A 269 -7.84 -11.52 -2.55
N ASP A 270 -7.14 -10.90 -3.52
CA ASP A 270 -7.76 -9.97 -4.47
C ASP A 270 -8.66 -10.69 -5.48
N SER A 271 -8.30 -11.90 -5.90
CA SER A 271 -9.15 -12.70 -6.77
C SER A 271 -10.50 -13.00 -6.11
N LEU A 272 -10.47 -13.40 -4.83
CA LEU A 272 -11.69 -13.65 -4.06
C LEU A 272 -12.49 -12.35 -3.83
N PHE A 273 -11.82 -11.26 -3.50
CA PHE A 273 -12.43 -9.94 -3.33
C PHE A 273 -13.12 -9.47 -4.61
N SER A 274 -12.42 -9.50 -5.75
CA SER A 274 -12.94 -9.06 -7.04
C SER A 274 -14.16 -9.86 -7.46
N GLU A 275 -14.13 -11.19 -7.30
CA GLU A 275 -15.26 -12.06 -7.61
C GLU A 275 -16.48 -11.75 -6.73
N LEU A 276 -16.25 -11.48 -5.44
CA LEU A 276 -17.30 -11.10 -4.52
C LEU A 276 -17.98 -9.78 -4.93
N VAL A 277 -17.18 -8.79 -5.28
CA VAL A 277 -17.67 -7.46 -5.73
C VAL A 277 -18.45 -7.59 -7.03
N ILE A 278 -17.92 -8.28 -8.05
CA ILE A 278 -18.56 -8.45 -9.37
C ILE A 278 -19.90 -9.15 -9.25
N ARG A 279 -20.03 -10.13 -8.34
CA ARG A 279 -21.29 -10.87 -8.14
C ARG A 279 -22.34 -10.11 -7.34
N THR A 280 -21.97 -9.07 -6.63
CA THR A 280 -22.89 -8.41 -5.67
C THR A 280 -23.23 -6.97 -6.06
N ILE A 281 -22.47 -6.36 -6.96
CA ILE A 281 -22.72 -5.01 -7.44
C ILE A 281 -23.19 -5.08 -8.91
N GLU A 282 -24.44 -4.71 -9.14
CA GLU A 282 -25.08 -4.74 -10.46
C GLU A 282 -25.48 -3.34 -10.95
N ASP A 283 -25.46 -2.36 -10.07
CA ASP A 283 -25.99 -1.01 -10.27
C ASP A 283 -25.05 -0.07 -11.04
N ILE A 284 -23.73 -0.33 -11.02
CA ILE A 284 -22.74 0.48 -11.76
C ILE A 284 -21.85 -0.40 -12.65
N PRO A 285 -21.28 0.14 -13.76
CA PRO A 285 -20.30 -0.58 -14.57
C PRO A 285 -19.04 -0.92 -13.75
N ILE A 286 -18.53 -2.13 -13.95
CA ILE A 286 -17.31 -2.61 -13.30
C ILE A 286 -16.30 -3.02 -14.35
N LEU A 287 -15.07 -2.50 -14.23
CA LEU A 287 -13.89 -2.98 -14.94
C LEU A 287 -12.97 -3.70 -13.97
N SER A 288 -12.66 -4.97 -14.22
CA SER A 288 -11.69 -5.73 -13.45
C SER A 288 -10.39 -5.91 -14.25
N LEU A 289 -9.27 -5.44 -13.70
CA LEU A 289 -7.94 -5.53 -14.28
C LEU A 289 -7.08 -6.42 -13.37
N VAL A 290 -6.58 -7.51 -13.93
CA VAL A 290 -5.55 -8.34 -13.30
C VAL A 290 -4.25 -8.06 -14.05
N LEU A 291 -3.29 -7.45 -13.38
CA LEU A 291 -2.04 -6.98 -13.98
C LEU A 291 -0.90 -7.94 -13.64
N ASP A 292 -0.04 -8.18 -14.61
CA ASP A 292 1.13 -9.01 -14.42
C ASP A 292 2.36 -8.43 -15.15
N GLU A 293 3.49 -9.09 -14.98
CA GLU A 293 4.78 -8.67 -15.56
C GLU A 293 4.84 -8.79 -17.09
N LEU A 294 3.90 -9.51 -17.70
CA LEU A 294 3.83 -9.75 -19.15
C LEU A 294 2.82 -8.83 -19.83
N ASP A 295 2.03 -8.06 -19.06
CA ASP A 295 0.99 -7.20 -19.61
C ASP A 295 1.57 -6.04 -20.43
N GLY A 296 1.03 -5.89 -21.64
CA GLY A 296 1.30 -4.75 -22.51
C GLY A 296 0.32 -3.60 -22.23
N SER A 297 0.82 -2.37 -22.19
CA SER A 297 -0.01 -1.17 -21.95
C SER A 297 -1.16 -1.02 -22.97
N ALA A 298 -1.00 -1.44 -24.21
CA ALA A 298 -2.01 -1.30 -25.26
C ALA A 298 -3.32 -2.05 -24.94
N GLY A 299 -3.23 -3.27 -24.41
CA GLY A 299 -4.42 -4.03 -24.03
C GLY A 299 -5.18 -3.42 -22.85
N ILE A 300 -4.45 -2.81 -21.91
CA ILE A 300 -5.04 -2.11 -20.77
C ILE A 300 -5.76 -0.84 -21.25
N HIS A 301 -5.13 -0.03 -22.11
CA HIS A 301 -5.72 1.19 -22.66
C HIS A 301 -7.03 0.92 -23.40
N THR A 302 -7.10 -0.08 -24.28
CA THR A 302 -8.33 -0.45 -24.99
C THR A 302 -9.46 -0.83 -24.02
N ARG A 303 -9.16 -1.51 -22.92
CA ARG A 303 -10.15 -1.85 -21.89
C ARG A 303 -10.63 -0.62 -21.13
N LEU A 304 -9.73 0.33 -20.83
CA LEU A 304 -10.07 1.60 -20.17
C LEU A 304 -10.94 2.48 -21.07
N GLU A 305 -10.62 2.59 -22.38
CA GLU A 305 -11.45 3.30 -23.38
C GLU A 305 -12.84 2.71 -23.44
N SER A 306 -12.96 1.39 -23.64
CA SER A 306 -14.25 0.70 -23.68
C SER A 306 -15.07 0.88 -22.40
N PHE A 307 -14.42 0.84 -21.25
CA PHE A 307 -15.08 1.09 -19.97
C PHE A 307 -15.59 2.52 -19.85
N THR A 308 -14.79 3.50 -20.27
CA THR A 308 -15.16 4.91 -20.28
C THR A 308 -16.37 5.17 -21.15
N ASP A 309 -16.43 4.55 -22.36
CA ASP A 309 -17.58 4.65 -23.25
C ASP A 309 -18.85 4.10 -22.60
N ILE A 310 -18.77 2.94 -21.92
CA ILE A 310 -19.90 2.33 -21.21
C ILE A 310 -20.38 3.24 -20.07
N VAL A 311 -19.47 3.78 -19.27
CA VAL A 311 -19.80 4.68 -18.16
C VAL A 311 -20.47 5.95 -18.67
N THR A 312 -19.92 6.55 -19.74
CA THR A 312 -20.46 7.75 -20.37
C THR A 312 -21.88 7.52 -20.92
N ALA A 313 -22.07 6.43 -21.64
CA ALA A 313 -23.38 6.08 -22.20
C ALA A 313 -24.43 5.84 -21.09
N LYS A 314 -24.05 5.15 -20.02
CA LYS A 314 -24.93 4.90 -18.86
C LYS A 314 -25.32 6.19 -18.15
N LYS A 315 -24.36 7.10 -17.92
CA LYS A 315 -24.63 8.40 -17.29
C LYS A 315 -25.58 9.25 -18.14
N ALA A 316 -25.35 9.31 -19.46
CA ALA A 316 -26.22 10.03 -20.39
C ALA A 316 -27.64 9.46 -20.44
N ALA A 317 -27.83 8.16 -20.24
CA ALA A 317 -29.13 7.52 -20.20
C ALA A 317 -29.90 7.74 -18.88
N ALA A 318 -29.19 8.12 -17.81
CA ALA A 318 -29.78 8.38 -16.49
C ALA A 318 -30.10 9.88 -16.24
N ALA A 319 -29.57 10.80 -17.08
CA ALA A 319 -29.81 12.25 -17.04
C ALA A 319 -31.06 12.64 -17.82
#